data_cadb8d7432e007c88d518c172a5afe79
#
_entry.id   cadb8d7432e007c88d518c172a5afe79
#
_cell.length_a   1.000
_cell.length_b   1.000
_cell.length_c   1.000
_cell.angle_alpha   90.00
_cell.angle_beta   90.00
_cell.angle_gamma   90.00
#
_symmetry.space_group_name_H-M   'P 1'
#
loop_
_entity.id
_entity.type
_entity.pdbx_description
1 polymer ?
#
loop_
_entity_poly.entity_id
_entity_poly.type
_entity_poly.pdbx_seq_one_letter_code
_entity_poly.pdbx_strand_id
1 'polypeptide(L)'
;MNNEKIKPKLNGTAETMLQCFYARAMHSKNPKNKFHDAKAEELIDRLDYDFSNAKKDTAMSGGIVARSVVFDELVSEFISKYPDCTVVNIACGLDTRAYRMDNGRLTWY
;
A
#
# COMPACT_ATOMS: atom_id res chain seq x y z
N MET A 1 -18.52 10.17 -16.17
CA MET A 1 -17.68 9.36 -15.27
C MET A 1 -18.53 8.89 -14.11
N ASN A 2 -18.53 7.60 -13.89
CA ASN A 2 -19.26 7.00 -12.78
C ASN A 2 -18.46 7.22 -11.49
N ASN A 3 -18.95 8.09 -10.62
CA ASN A 3 -18.35 8.38 -9.30
C ASN A 3 -18.84 7.41 -8.22
N GLU A 4 -19.32 6.23 -8.61
CA GLU A 4 -19.73 5.23 -7.64
C GLU A 4 -18.54 4.74 -6.82
N LYS A 5 -18.65 4.90 -5.51
CA LYS A 5 -17.69 4.35 -4.56
C LYS A 5 -17.89 2.85 -4.42
N ILE A 6 -16.78 2.16 -4.25
CA ILE A 6 -16.74 0.71 -4.09
C ILE A 6 -16.95 0.37 -2.61
N LYS A 7 -17.96 -0.44 -2.31
CA LYS A 7 -18.17 -1.01 -0.96
C LYS A 7 -17.44 -2.34 -0.86
N PRO A 8 -16.34 -2.41 -0.09
CA PRO A 8 -15.66 -3.68 0.11
C PRO A 8 -16.53 -4.61 0.98
N LYS A 9 -16.61 -5.86 0.55
CA LYS A 9 -17.32 -6.93 1.29
C LYS A 9 -16.31 -7.84 1.98
N LEU A 10 -15.72 -7.34 3.06
CA LEU A 10 -14.68 -8.05 3.80
C LEU A 10 -15.11 -8.25 5.26
N ASN A 11 -14.76 -9.40 5.82
CA ASN A 11 -15.08 -9.78 7.19
C ASN A 11 -13.83 -10.24 7.95
N GLY A 12 -13.83 -10.00 9.27
CA GLY A 12 -12.82 -10.53 10.18
C GLY A 12 -11.40 -10.08 9.82
N THR A 13 -10.48 -11.02 9.75
CA THR A 13 -9.06 -10.73 9.50
C THR A 13 -8.80 -10.01 8.17
N ALA A 14 -9.64 -10.26 7.16
CA ALA A 14 -9.50 -9.60 5.85
C ALA A 14 -9.71 -8.08 5.92
N GLU A 15 -10.45 -7.56 6.91
CA GLU A 15 -10.61 -6.12 7.11
C GLU A 15 -9.31 -5.43 7.52
N THR A 16 -8.37 -6.13 8.15
CA THR A 16 -7.08 -5.54 8.56
C THR A 16 -6.26 -5.05 7.37
N MET A 17 -6.45 -5.65 6.21
CA MET A 17 -5.85 -5.21 4.95
C MET A 17 -6.23 -3.76 4.61
N LEU A 18 -7.47 -3.37 4.88
CA LEU A 18 -7.96 -2.00 4.67
C LEU A 18 -7.32 -1.01 5.65
N GLN A 19 -7.02 -1.43 6.88
CA GLN A 19 -6.33 -0.58 7.85
C GLN A 19 -4.90 -0.25 7.40
N CYS A 20 -4.17 -1.24 6.92
CA CYS A 20 -2.83 -1.05 6.37
C CYS A 20 -2.83 -0.12 5.15
N PHE A 21 -3.79 -0.32 4.28
CA PHE A 21 -4.00 0.50 3.09
C PHE A 21 -4.32 1.96 3.44
N TYR A 22 -5.22 2.17 4.39
CA TYR A 22 -5.57 3.50 4.90
C TYR A 22 -4.36 4.22 5.50
N ALA A 23 -3.57 3.52 6.31
CA ALA A 23 -2.38 4.11 6.94
C ALA A 23 -1.39 4.63 5.89
N ARG A 24 -1.10 3.84 4.85
CA ARG A 24 -0.22 4.27 3.76
C ARG A 24 -0.79 5.44 2.97
N ALA A 25 -2.08 5.40 2.64
CA ALA A 25 -2.75 6.45 1.90
C ALA A 25 -2.73 7.79 2.66
N MET A 26 -3.09 7.76 3.95
CA MET A 26 -3.13 8.99 4.76
C MET A 26 -1.75 9.58 4.99
N HIS A 27 -0.74 8.75 5.25
CA HIS A 27 0.64 9.19 5.37
C HIS A 27 1.11 9.89 4.08
N SER A 28 0.77 9.32 2.95
CA SER A 28 1.18 9.81 1.63
C SER A 28 0.52 11.15 1.26
N LYS A 29 -0.66 11.45 1.79
CA LYS A 29 -1.35 12.73 1.56
C LYS A 29 -0.62 13.94 2.14
N ASN A 30 0.30 13.75 3.09
CA ASN A 30 1.13 14.82 3.61
C ASN A 30 2.38 15.01 2.72
N PRO A 31 2.51 16.14 1.99
CA PRO A 31 3.61 16.34 1.06
C PRO A 31 4.98 16.45 1.73
N LYS A 32 5.04 16.67 3.05
CA LYS A 32 6.29 16.72 3.82
C LYS A 32 6.87 15.34 4.11
N ASN A 33 6.07 14.28 4.01
CA ASN A 33 6.52 12.93 4.22
C ASN A 33 7.34 12.43 3.01
N LYS A 34 8.39 11.65 3.28
CA LYS A 34 9.26 11.12 2.22
C LYS A 34 8.67 9.91 1.51
N PHE A 35 7.93 9.07 2.24
CA PHE A 35 7.25 7.91 1.67
C PHE A 35 5.93 8.34 1.03
N HIS A 36 5.75 7.99 -0.24
CA HIS A 36 4.51 8.24 -0.98
C HIS A 36 4.04 7.00 -1.71
N ASP A 37 2.85 6.56 -1.37
CA ASP A 37 2.11 5.50 -2.05
C ASP A 37 1.00 6.15 -2.89
N ALA A 38 1.37 6.60 -4.08
CA ALA A 38 0.45 7.33 -4.96
C ALA A 38 -0.78 6.49 -5.35
N LYS A 39 -0.59 5.17 -5.49
CA LYS A 39 -1.69 4.27 -5.82
C LYS A 39 -2.69 4.14 -4.68
N ALA A 40 -2.22 4.08 -3.44
CA ALA A 40 -3.09 4.09 -2.28
C ALA A 40 -3.85 5.42 -2.15
N GLU A 41 -3.20 6.55 -2.38
CA GLU A 41 -3.86 7.86 -2.40
C GLU A 41 -4.99 7.93 -3.44
N GLU A 42 -4.73 7.45 -4.65
CA GLU A 42 -5.71 7.42 -5.73
C GLU A 42 -6.94 6.57 -5.37
N LEU A 43 -6.69 5.39 -4.80
CA LEU A 43 -7.74 4.41 -4.58
C LEU A 43 -8.53 4.62 -3.30
N ILE A 44 -7.94 5.22 -2.26
CA ILE A 44 -8.61 5.37 -0.95
C ILE A 44 -9.92 6.16 -1.06
N ASP A 45 -9.94 7.17 -1.88
CA ASP A 45 -11.11 8.03 -2.05
C ASP A 45 -12.23 7.34 -2.86
N ARG A 46 -11.93 6.20 -3.49
CA ARG A 46 -12.89 5.38 -4.21
C ARG A 46 -13.58 4.33 -3.33
N LEU A 47 -13.12 4.15 -2.10
CA LEU A 47 -13.69 3.19 -1.17
C LEU A 47 -14.78 3.84 -0.31
N ASP A 48 -15.93 3.18 -0.22
CA ASP A 48 -17.00 3.49 0.73
C ASP A 48 -16.86 2.56 1.93
N TYR A 49 -16.04 2.96 2.89
CA TYR A 49 -15.72 2.19 4.09
C TYR A 49 -15.46 3.13 5.27
N ASP A 50 -15.86 2.71 6.45
CA ASP A 50 -15.61 3.46 7.69
C ASP A 50 -14.23 3.15 8.25
N PHE A 51 -13.30 4.09 8.07
CA PHE A 51 -11.92 3.99 8.56
C PHE A 51 -11.70 4.55 9.96
N SER A 52 -12.76 4.81 10.73
CA SER A 52 -12.64 5.46 12.06
C SER A 52 -11.74 4.69 13.03
N ASN A 53 -11.74 3.36 13.01
CA ASN A 53 -10.87 2.53 13.84
C ASN A 53 -9.38 2.68 13.43
N ALA A 54 -9.10 2.66 12.14
CA ALA A 54 -7.75 2.86 11.63
C ALA A 54 -7.22 4.26 11.96
N LYS A 55 -8.06 5.28 11.88
CA LYS A 55 -7.70 6.67 12.19
C LYS A 55 -7.29 6.86 13.66
N LYS A 56 -7.86 6.09 14.58
CA LYS A 56 -7.56 6.20 16.01
C LYS A 56 -6.24 5.55 16.40
N ASP A 57 -5.77 4.56 15.66
CA ASP A 57 -4.55 3.81 15.98
C ASP A 57 -3.33 4.39 15.26
N THR A 58 -2.82 5.48 15.79
CA THR A 58 -1.65 6.18 15.23
C THR A 58 -0.35 5.40 15.39
N ALA A 59 -0.22 4.62 16.46
CA ALA A 59 0.97 3.79 16.69
C ALA A 59 1.05 2.66 15.65
N MET A 60 -0.06 1.98 15.39
CA MET A 60 -0.13 0.96 14.34
C MET A 60 0.14 1.57 12.97
N SER A 61 -0.43 2.72 12.66
CA SER A 61 -0.22 3.42 11.39
C SER A 61 1.25 3.76 11.15
N GLY A 62 1.94 4.26 12.17
CA GLY A 62 3.37 4.54 12.10
C GLY A 62 4.21 3.29 11.85
N GLY A 63 3.88 2.19 12.51
CA GLY A 63 4.53 0.88 12.31
C GLY A 63 4.33 0.32 10.90
N ILE A 64 3.14 0.46 10.34
CA ILE A 64 2.82 0.03 8.98
C ILE A 64 3.65 0.81 7.95
N VAL A 65 3.73 2.12 8.08
CA VAL A 65 4.52 2.96 7.18
C VAL A 65 6.01 2.64 7.28
N ALA A 66 6.54 2.53 8.50
CA ALA A 66 7.95 2.18 8.73
C ALA A 66 8.30 0.82 8.08
N ARG A 67 7.46 -0.19 8.25
CA ARG A 67 7.63 -1.50 7.62
C ARG A 67 7.62 -1.39 6.10
N SER A 68 6.72 -0.59 5.54
CA SER A 68 6.64 -0.38 4.09
C SER A 68 7.92 0.24 3.53
N VAL A 69 8.49 1.23 4.22
CA VAL A 69 9.75 1.87 3.84
C VAL A 69 10.90 0.86 3.84
N VAL A 70 11.05 0.09 4.90
CA VAL A 70 12.13 -0.91 5.02
C VAL A 70 12.02 -1.97 3.92
N PHE A 71 10.83 -2.51 3.68
CA PHE A 71 10.63 -3.49 2.62
C PHE A 71 10.85 -2.90 1.23
N ASP A 72 10.43 -1.67 0.99
CA ASP A 72 10.70 -0.98 -0.28
C ASP A 72 12.21 -0.87 -0.54
N GLU A 73 12.99 -0.51 0.48
CA GLU A 73 14.45 -0.42 0.38
C GLU A 73 15.09 -1.77 0.04
N LEU A 74 14.70 -2.83 0.77
CA LEU A 74 15.23 -4.17 0.53
C LEU A 74 14.90 -4.70 -0.88
N VAL A 75 13.66 -4.54 -1.31
CA VAL A 75 13.21 -4.97 -2.64
C VAL A 75 13.89 -4.15 -3.73
N SER A 76 13.98 -2.84 -3.55
CA SER A 76 14.65 -1.94 -4.50
C SER A 76 16.14 -2.27 -4.66
N GLU A 77 16.83 -2.58 -3.57
CA GLU A 77 18.22 -3.01 -3.61
C GLU A 77 18.40 -4.31 -4.41
N PHE A 78 17.53 -5.29 -4.18
CA PHE A 78 17.55 -6.54 -4.93
C PHE A 78 17.29 -6.34 -6.42
N ILE A 79 16.28 -5.55 -6.77
CA ILE A 79 15.94 -5.24 -8.16
C ILE A 79 17.09 -4.49 -8.86
N SER A 80 17.80 -3.61 -8.15
CA SER A 80 18.97 -2.90 -8.69
C SER A 80 20.09 -3.87 -9.11
N LYS A 81 20.27 -4.94 -8.35
CA LYS A 81 21.25 -6.00 -8.66
C LYS A 81 20.76 -6.93 -9.78
N TYR A 82 19.48 -7.21 -9.82
CA TYR A 82 18.86 -8.18 -10.73
C TYR A 82 17.64 -7.57 -11.43
N PRO A 83 17.84 -6.68 -12.41
CA PRO A 83 16.72 -5.92 -13.00
C PRO A 83 15.67 -6.76 -13.74
N ASP A 84 16.04 -7.96 -14.19
CA ASP A 84 15.15 -8.89 -14.90
C ASP A 84 14.57 -9.97 -13.97
N CYS A 85 14.64 -9.76 -12.65
CA CYS A 85 14.21 -10.73 -11.66
C CYS A 85 12.69 -10.98 -11.69
N THR A 86 12.29 -12.08 -11.08
CA THR A 86 10.89 -12.37 -10.77
C THR A 86 10.64 -12.14 -9.29
N VAL A 87 9.64 -11.33 -8.96
CA VAL A 87 9.18 -11.10 -7.59
C VAL A 87 7.86 -11.81 -7.39
N VAL A 88 7.75 -12.60 -6.33
CA VAL A 88 6.50 -13.27 -5.93
C VAL A 88 6.07 -12.67 -4.59
N ASN A 89 4.91 -12.01 -4.57
CA ASN A 89 4.37 -11.34 -3.38
C ASN A 89 3.19 -12.17 -2.82
N ILE A 90 3.50 -13.03 -1.88
CA ILE A 90 2.52 -14.00 -1.32
C ILE A 90 1.60 -13.28 -0.33
N ALA A 91 0.30 -13.55 -0.45
CA ALA A 91 -0.73 -13.00 0.44
C ALA A 91 -0.68 -11.47 0.56
N CYS A 92 -0.47 -10.81 -0.56
CA CYS A 92 -0.15 -9.37 -0.60
C CYS A 92 -1.31 -8.44 -0.23
N GLY A 93 -2.54 -8.91 -0.25
CA GLY A 93 -3.70 -8.05 0.00
C GLY A 93 -3.73 -6.84 -0.95
N LEU A 94 -3.79 -5.64 -0.38
CA LEU A 94 -3.76 -4.38 -1.12
C LEU A 94 -2.36 -3.75 -1.15
N ASP A 95 -1.32 -4.57 -1.18
CA ASP A 95 0.05 -4.06 -1.36
C ASP A 95 0.21 -3.44 -2.75
N THR A 96 0.76 -2.25 -2.78
CA THR A 96 0.96 -1.42 -3.99
C THR A 96 2.42 -1.36 -4.41
N ARG A 97 3.29 -2.17 -3.80
CA ARG A 97 4.74 -2.12 -4.02
C ARG A 97 5.13 -2.32 -5.48
N ALA A 98 4.41 -3.18 -6.20
CA ALA A 98 4.63 -3.41 -7.62
C ALA A 98 4.62 -2.10 -8.45
N TYR A 99 3.72 -1.18 -8.11
CA TYR A 99 3.63 0.11 -8.81
C TYR A 99 4.83 1.03 -8.56
N ARG A 100 5.46 0.93 -7.37
CA ARG A 100 6.63 1.74 -7.03
C ARG A 100 7.93 1.12 -7.53
N MET A 101 7.98 -0.20 -7.68
CA MET A 101 9.19 -0.96 -7.99
C MET A 101 9.33 -1.31 -9.48
N ASP A 102 8.32 -1.07 -10.29
CA ASP A 102 8.31 -1.42 -11.70
C ASP A 102 9.45 -0.69 -12.45
N ASN A 103 10.30 -1.47 -13.11
CA ASN A 103 11.39 -0.99 -13.95
C ASN A 103 11.19 -1.33 -15.44
N GLY A 104 10.03 -1.87 -15.82
CA GLY A 104 9.70 -2.32 -17.17
C GLY A 104 10.40 -3.62 -17.60
N ARG A 105 11.18 -4.27 -16.72
CA ARG A 105 11.97 -5.47 -17.02
C ARG A 105 11.66 -6.65 -16.12
N LEU A 106 11.33 -6.41 -14.84
CA LEU A 106 11.01 -7.46 -13.88
C LEU A 106 9.64 -8.08 -14.14
N THR A 107 9.43 -9.27 -13.62
CA THR A 107 8.12 -9.92 -13.57
C THR A 107 7.60 -9.93 -12.14
N TRP A 108 6.37 -9.49 -11.93
CA TRP A 108 5.76 -9.41 -10.60
C TRP A 108 4.49 -10.27 -10.53
N TYR A 109 4.43 -11.19 -9.55
CA TYR A 109 3.25 -12.01 -9.25
C TYR A 109 2.69 -11.70 -7.87
#